data_1cf89e99e7568cd1ebf9c78847c9b171
#
_entry.id   1cf89e99e7568cd1ebf9c78847c9b171
#
_cell.length_a   1.000
_cell.length_b   1.000
_cell.length_c   1.000
_cell.angle_alpha   90.00
_cell.angle_beta   90.00
_cell.angle_gamma   90.00
#
_symmetry.space_group_name_H-M   'P 1'
#
loop_
_entity.id
_entity.type
_entity.pdbx_description
1 polymer ?
#
loop_
_entity_poly.entity_id
_entity_poly.type
_entity_poly.pdbx_seq_one_letter_code
_entity_poly.pdbx_strand_id
1 'polypeptide(L)'
;TSLALSPLQSVDLKASAVYKKIALTSQDTCYVWTADPSAGTVDENGVFTAAAQSGSGNLTVSAGGRSVTIPVTVSGHIQELDSFETDAGLSALASTATAAVNVETSSDLVRYGQRSVRVDYNASEGGTATVESNLVIPSGERYLGLWVYGDGSVNALTATVTDTSGAASDIVLTGLDFTGWKQVT
;
A
#
# COMPACT_ATOMS: atom_id res chain seq x y z
N THR A 1 25.46 2.03 -1.07
CA THR A 1 24.00 2.32 -1.27
C THR A 1 23.27 1.84 -0.04
N SER A 2 22.37 2.64 0.50
CA SER A 2 21.49 2.29 1.62
C SER A 2 20.07 2.71 1.28
N LEU A 3 19.07 2.12 1.92
CA LEU A 3 17.67 2.51 1.83
C LEU A 3 17.23 3.17 3.13
N ALA A 4 16.56 4.31 3.02
CA ALA A 4 15.86 4.95 4.13
C ALA A 4 14.38 5.03 3.74
N LEU A 5 13.52 4.40 4.52
CA LEU A 5 12.12 4.21 4.20
C LEU A 5 11.24 4.58 5.39
N SER A 6 10.01 4.98 5.11
CA SER A 6 8.96 5.04 6.12
C SER A 6 8.42 3.63 6.38
N PRO A 7 7.84 3.37 7.56
CA PRO A 7 7.15 2.11 7.82
C PRO A 7 6.11 1.79 6.75
N LEU A 8 6.00 0.51 6.40
CA LEU A 8 5.13 -0.05 5.36
C LEU A 8 5.35 0.48 3.93
N GLN A 9 6.32 1.35 3.71
CA GLN A 9 6.67 1.81 2.37
C GLN A 9 7.19 0.66 1.52
N SER A 10 6.69 0.53 0.29
CA SER A 10 7.14 -0.47 -0.68
C SER A 10 8.04 0.15 -1.76
N VAL A 11 9.05 -0.60 -2.17
CA VAL A 11 10.01 -0.22 -3.22
C VAL A 11 10.24 -1.40 -4.16
N ASP A 12 10.07 -1.19 -5.45
CA ASP A 12 10.42 -2.15 -6.48
C ASP A 12 11.92 -2.06 -6.79
N LEU A 13 12.67 -3.08 -6.38
CA LEU A 13 14.12 -3.14 -6.52
C LEU A 13 14.50 -3.87 -7.79
N LYS A 14 15.51 -3.35 -8.48
CA LYS A 14 16.06 -3.98 -9.67
C LYS A 14 17.49 -4.43 -9.41
N ALA A 15 17.76 -5.71 -9.65
CA ALA A 15 19.09 -6.26 -9.63
C ALA A 15 19.61 -6.48 -11.06
N SER A 16 20.88 -6.22 -11.27
CA SER A 16 21.57 -6.57 -12.49
C SER A 16 22.89 -7.25 -12.17
N ALA A 17 23.22 -8.30 -12.89
CA ALA A 17 24.49 -9.00 -12.79
C ALA A 17 25.31 -8.81 -14.07
N VAL A 18 26.62 -8.72 -13.90
CA VAL A 18 27.57 -8.60 -15.02
C VAL A 18 28.63 -9.68 -14.89
N TYR A 19 28.85 -10.45 -15.95
CA TYR A 19 29.92 -11.43 -16.04
C TYR A 19 30.84 -11.09 -17.19
N LYS A 20 32.14 -10.93 -16.92
CA LYS A 20 33.16 -10.55 -17.93
C LYS A 20 32.73 -9.34 -18.80
N LYS A 21 32.16 -8.31 -18.18
CA LYS A 21 31.64 -7.09 -18.82
C LYS A 21 30.39 -7.29 -19.69
N ILE A 22 29.74 -8.46 -19.64
CA ILE A 22 28.47 -8.73 -20.31
C ILE A 22 27.38 -8.66 -19.25
N ALA A 23 26.36 -7.81 -19.48
CA ALA A 23 25.17 -7.78 -18.64
C ALA A 23 24.38 -9.07 -18.83
N LEU A 24 24.02 -9.71 -17.71
CA LEU A 24 23.20 -10.92 -17.71
C LEU A 24 21.73 -10.54 -17.63
N THR A 25 20.90 -11.26 -18.36
CA THR A 25 19.44 -11.08 -18.32
C THR A 25 18.83 -11.80 -17.11
N SER A 26 17.57 -11.55 -16.82
CA SER A 26 16.84 -12.29 -15.79
C SER A 26 16.67 -13.78 -16.13
N GLN A 27 16.78 -14.15 -17.41
CA GLN A 27 16.77 -15.55 -17.85
C GLN A 27 18.12 -16.25 -17.57
N ASP A 28 19.22 -15.48 -17.51
CA ASP A 28 20.55 -15.99 -17.23
C ASP A 28 20.87 -16.04 -15.73
N THR A 29 20.06 -15.36 -14.91
CA THR A 29 20.37 -15.13 -13.50
C THR A 29 19.12 -15.33 -12.63
N CYS A 30 19.22 -16.29 -11.72
CA CYS A 30 18.22 -16.46 -10.68
C CYS A 30 18.62 -15.59 -9.48
N TYR A 31 17.88 -14.54 -9.21
CA TYR A 31 18.06 -13.69 -8.05
C TYR A 31 17.29 -14.25 -6.85
N VAL A 32 17.98 -14.35 -5.71
CA VAL A 32 17.35 -14.72 -4.45
C VAL A 32 17.42 -13.50 -3.53
N TRP A 33 16.26 -13.04 -3.12
CA TRP A 33 16.09 -11.91 -2.23
C TRP A 33 15.83 -12.38 -0.81
N THR A 34 16.45 -11.74 0.17
CA THR A 34 16.20 -11.98 1.59
C THR A 34 16.28 -10.66 2.35
N ALA A 35 15.49 -10.50 3.40
CA ALA A 35 15.52 -9.33 4.26
C ALA A 35 15.50 -9.72 5.73
N ASP A 36 16.17 -8.92 6.56
CA ASP A 36 16.06 -9.04 8.01
C ASP A 36 14.62 -8.64 8.42
N PRO A 37 13.92 -9.39 9.30
CA PRO A 37 12.56 -9.07 9.70
C PRO A 37 12.39 -7.67 10.32
N SER A 38 13.44 -7.14 10.95
CA SER A 38 13.47 -5.78 11.50
C SER A 38 13.51 -4.69 10.43
N ALA A 39 13.90 -5.03 9.21
CA ALA A 39 13.91 -4.11 8.08
C ALA A 39 12.59 -4.21 7.27
N GLY A 40 12.02 -5.42 7.16
CA GLY A 40 10.82 -5.65 6.36
C GLY A 40 10.80 -7.01 5.69
N THR A 41 10.05 -7.11 4.61
CA THR A 41 9.90 -8.31 3.78
C THR A 41 10.22 -8.00 2.32
N VAL A 42 10.67 -9.00 1.58
CA VAL A 42 10.88 -8.89 0.14
C VAL A 42 10.28 -10.11 -0.55
N ASP A 43 9.62 -9.89 -1.68
CA ASP A 43 9.09 -10.97 -2.50
C ASP A 43 10.12 -11.47 -3.53
N GLU A 44 9.75 -12.53 -4.27
CA GLU A 44 10.59 -13.13 -5.30
C GLU A 44 10.87 -12.20 -6.50
N ASN A 45 10.03 -11.19 -6.71
CA ASN A 45 10.16 -10.21 -7.78
C ASN A 45 11.06 -9.01 -7.40
N GLY A 46 11.49 -8.95 -6.13
CA GLY A 46 12.30 -7.86 -5.62
C GLY A 46 11.49 -6.68 -5.11
N VAL A 47 10.19 -6.83 -4.87
CA VAL A 47 9.39 -5.81 -4.19
C VAL A 47 9.64 -5.91 -2.70
N PHE A 48 10.33 -4.93 -2.16
CA PHE A 48 10.60 -4.82 -0.72
C PHE A 48 9.54 -3.95 -0.05
N THR A 49 9.01 -4.43 1.07
CA THR A 49 8.09 -3.67 1.93
C THR A 49 8.73 -3.49 3.30
N ALA A 50 8.91 -2.25 3.71
CA ALA A 50 9.51 -1.90 5.00
C ALA A 50 8.64 -2.41 6.17
N ALA A 51 9.30 -2.71 7.29
CA ALA A 51 8.61 -3.12 8.51
C ALA A 51 7.62 -2.05 8.99
N ALA A 52 6.59 -2.46 9.73
CA ALA A 52 5.58 -1.55 10.29
C ALA A 52 6.14 -0.67 11.43
N GLN A 53 7.26 -1.05 12.02
CA GLN A 53 7.89 -0.31 13.11
C GLN A 53 9.25 0.22 12.68
N SER A 54 9.66 1.34 13.29
CA SER A 54 11.01 1.86 13.09
C SER A 54 12.05 0.85 13.51
N GLY A 55 13.09 0.69 12.70
CA GLY A 55 14.14 -0.29 12.92
C GLY A 55 15.23 -0.18 11.87
N SER A 56 16.17 -1.10 11.93
CA SER A 56 17.19 -1.24 10.91
C SER A 56 17.54 -2.69 10.70
N GLY A 57 18.00 -3.01 9.52
CA GLY A 57 18.41 -4.35 9.13
C GLY A 57 19.02 -4.33 7.75
N ASN A 58 19.15 -5.50 7.14
CA ASN A 58 19.76 -5.66 5.85
C ASN A 58 18.78 -6.31 4.86
N LEU A 59 18.84 -5.86 3.63
CA LEU A 59 18.29 -6.50 2.47
C LEU A 59 19.43 -7.10 1.66
N THR A 60 19.34 -8.35 1.29
CA THR A 60 20.39 -9.04 0.53
C THR A 60 19.81 -9.62 -0.75
N VAL A 61 20.49 -9.39 -1.86
CA VAL A 61 20.25 -10.08 -3.12
C VAL A 61 21.47 -10.96 -3.45
N SER A 62 21.21 -12.18 -3.86
CA SER A 62 22.25 -13.12 -4.26
C SER A 62 21.96 -13.74 -5.61
N ALA A 63 23.03 -14.01 -6.36
CA ALA A 63 22.99 -14.70 -7.65
C ALA A 63 24.37 -15.31 -7.96
N GLY A 64 24.41 -16.53 -8.46
CA GLY A 64 25.65 -17.18 -8.91
C GLY A 64 26.77 -17.22 -7.85
N GLY A 65 26.42 -17.41 -6.59
CA GLY A 65 27.38 -17.43 -5.46
C GLY A 65 27.94 -16.05 -5.08
N ARG A 66 27.37 -14.97 -5.57
CA ARG A 66 27.67 -13.59 -5.19
C ARG A 66 26.49 -12.98 -4.49
N SER A 67 26.73 -12.07 -3.55
CA SER A 67 25.67 -11.33 -2.86
C SER A 67 26.02 -9.85 -2.74
N VAL A 68 24.97 -9.05 -2.69
CA VAL A 68 25.03 -7.62 -2.34
C VAL A 68 24.09 -7.39 -1.18
N THR A 69 24.60 -6.78 -0.13
CA THR A 69 23.83 -6.39 1.04
C THR A 69 23.60 -4.89 1.05
N ILE A 70 22.37 -4.49 1.28
CA ILE A 70 21.92 -3.10 1.31
C ILE A 70 21.40 -2.83 2.72
N PRO A 71 22.07 -1.98 3.52
CA PRO A 71 21.54 -1.54 4.80
C PRO A 71 20.20 -0.80 4.59
N VAL A 72 19.21 -1.14 5.41
CA VAL A 72 17.89 -0.54 5.43
C VAL A 72 17.66 0.11 6.78
N THR A 73 17.18 1.33 6.77
CA THR A 73 16.69 2.03 7.96
C THR A 73 15.23 2.37 7.73
N VAL A 74 14.37 1.91 8.64
CA VAL A 74 12.96 2.28 8.69
C VAL A 74 12.80 3.30 9.79
N SER A 75 12.36 4.49 9.45
CA SER A 75 12.18 5.59 10.42
C SER A 75 10.86 6.31 10.17
N GLY A 76 10.22 6.70 11.24
CA GLY A 76 8.92 7.35 11.25
C GLY A 76 7.99 6.68 12.24
N HIS A 77 6.88 7.32 12.49
CA HIS A 77 5.77 6.80 13.28
C HIS A 77 4.59 6.55 12.32
N ILE A 78 4.00 5.37 12.38
CA ILE A 78 2.70 5.09 11.78
C ILE A 78 1.71 5.00 12.93
N GLN A 79 0.66 5.77 12.84
CA GLN A 79 -0.53 5.60 13.65
C GLN A 79 -1.59 4.93 12.79
N GLU A 80 -2.03 3.73 13.19
CA GLU A 80 -3.20 3.11 12.59
C GLU A 80 -4.43 3.92 13.01
N LEU A 81 -5.17 4.40 12.02
CA LEU A 81 -6.42 5.13 12.23
C LEU A 81 -7.61 4.19 12.27
N ASP A 82 -7.60 3.18 11.41
CA ASP A 82 -8.60 2.13 11.34
C ASP A 82 -7.98 0.86 10.74
N SER A 83 -8.31 -0.29 11.32
CA SER A 83 -7.92 -1.61 10.82
C SER A 83 -8.90 -2.17 9.79
N PHE A 84 -10.07 -1.55 9.64
CA PHE A 84 -11.18 -2.02 8.81
C PHE A 84 -11.65 -3.46 9.12
N GLU A 85 -11.48 -3.89 10.36
CA GLU A 85 -12.02 -5.18 10.85
C GLU A 85 -13.54 -5.14 11.06
N THR A 86 -14.13 -3.94 11.08
CA THR A 86 -15.56 -3.69 11.14
C THR A 86 -15.94 -2.55 10.21
N ASP A 87 -17.22 -2.45 9.86
CA ASP A 87 -17.80 -1.30 9.17
C ASP A 87 -18.28 -0.20 10.13
N ALA A 88 -17.98 -0.35 11.43
CA ALA A 88 -18.39 0.61 12.44
C ALA A 88 -17.77 2.00 12.18
N GLY A 89 -18.61 3.01 12.13
CA GLY A 89 -18.19 4.39 11.84
C GLY A 89 -18.08 4.72 10.36
N LEU A 90 -18.35 3.77 9.45
CA LEU A 90 -18.46 4.02 8.03
C LEU A 90 -19.93 4.10 7.62
N SER A 91 -20.27 5.09 6.83
CA SER A 91 -21.61 5.24 6.27
C SER A 91 -21.59 5.57 4.80
N ALA A 92 -22.43 4.86 4.02
CA ALA A 92 -22.61 5.16 2.62
C ALA A 92 -23.56 6.33 2.45
N LEU A 93 -23.15 7.34 1.68
CA LEU A 93 -23.99 8.46 1.31
C LEU A 93 -24.54 8.24 -0.10
N ALA A 94 -25.86 8.26 -0.22
CA ALA A 94 -26.53 8.27 -1.52
C ALA A 94 -26.49 9.68 -2.12
N SER A 95 -25.80 9.84 -3.26
CA SER A 95 -25.89 11.06 -4.06
C SER A 95 -26.40 10.74 -5.48
N THR A 96 -25.52 10.63 -6.45
CA THR A 96 -25.85 10.26 -7.84
C THR A 96 -25.55 8.78 -8.14
N ALA A 97 -25.11 8.04 -7.13
CA ALA A 97 -24.78 6.62 -7.21
C ALA A 97 -25.35 5.88 -6.00
N THR A 98 -25.48 4.56 -6.12
CA THR A 98 -25.73 3.71 -4.95
C THR A 98 -24.41 3.25 -4.37
N ALA A 99 -24.30 3.26 -3.05
CA ALA A 99 -23.19 2.70 -2.32
C ALA A 99 -23.70 1.89 -1.12
N ALA A 100 -23.00 0.81 -0.80
CA ALA A 100 -23.21 0.03 0.41
C ALA A 100 -21.87 -0.37 0.99
N VAL A 101 -21.76 -0.32 2.31
CA VAL A 101 -20.56 -0.75 3.06
C VAL A 101 -20.84 -2.11 3.65
N ASN A 102 -19.95 -3.05 3.43
CA ASN A 102 -20.03 -4.42 3.90
C ASN A 102 -18.70 -4.87 4.48
N VAL A 103 -18.74 -5.83 5.42
CA VAL A 103 -17.53 -6.50 5.92
C VAL A 103 -17.26 -7.72 5.04
N GLU A 104 -16.03 -7.79 4.53
CA GLU A 104 -15.52 -8.90 3.73
C GLU A 104 -14.64 -9.81 4.61
N THR A 105 -14.77 -11.12 4.42
CA THR A 105 -14.05 -12.14 5.21
C THR A 105 -13.32 -13.16 4.34
N SER A 106 -13.41 -13.05 3.00
CA SER A 106 -12.68 -13.92 2.08
C SER A 106 -11.20 -13.64 2.18
N SER A 107 -10.39 -14.67 2.40
CA SER A 107 -8.93 -14.55 2.55
C SER A 107 -8.25 -13.87 1.36
N ASP A 108 -8.81 -13.98 0.15
CA ASP A 108 -8.26 -13.36 -1.05
C ASP A 108 -8.52 -11.84 -1.08
N LEU A 109 -9.50 -11.38 -0.32
CA LEU A 109 -9.93 -9.99 -0.23
C LEU A 109 -9.62 -9.35 1.13
N VAL A 110 -8.85 -10.02 1.97
CA VAL A 110 -8.35 -9.51 3.25
C VAL A 110 -6.84 -9.34 3.16
N ARG A 111 -6.35 -8.13 3.39
CA ARG A 111 -4.91 -7.84 3.31
C ARG A 111 -4.18 -8.11 4.61
N TYR A 112 -4.77 -7.70 5.74
CA TYR A 112 -4.27 -7.87 7.09
C TYR A 112 -5.43 -8.25 8.02
N GLY A 113 -5.14 -8.89 9.14
CA GLY A 113 -6.17 -9.28 10.10
C GLY A 113 -7.06 -10.41 9.59
N GLN A 114 -8.34 -10.32 9.87
CA GLN A 114 -9.35 -11.32 9.53
C GLN A 114 -10.44 -10.78 8.59
N ARG A 115 -10.51 -9.47 8.40
CA ARG A 115 -11.58 -8.80 7.66
C ARG A 115 -11.04 -7.61 6.90
N SER A 116 -11.84 -7.14 5.95
CA SER A 116 -11.68 -5.85 5.28
C SER A 116 -13.04 -5.21 5.05
N VAL A 117 -13.07 -3.94 4.77
CA VAL A 117 -14.30 -3.25 4.36
C VAL A 117 -14.41 -3.28 2.84
N ARG A 118 -15.55 -3.73 2.34
CA ARG A 118 -15.92 -3.71 0.94
C ARG A 118 -16.97 -2.63 0.71
N VAL A 119 -16.72 -1.82 -0.31
CA VAL A 119 -17.70 -0.83 -0.79
C VAL A 119 -18.29 -1.34 -2.11
N ASP A 120 -19.55 -1.74 -2.07
CA ASP A 120 -20.32 -2.04 -3.27
C ASP A 120 -20.92 -0.75 -3.80
N TYR A 121 -20.63 -0.39 -5.04
CA TYR A 121 -21.11 0.84 -5.62
C TYR A 121 -21.54 0.66 -7.06
N ASN A 122 -22.50 1.50 -7.47
CA ASN A 122 -22.92 1.59 -8.86
C ASN A 122 -23.12 3.08 -9.19
N ALA A 123 -22.17 3.62 -9.95
CA ALA A 123 -22.17 4.99 -10.40
C ALA A 123 -22.43 5.02 -11.91
N SER A 124 -23.39 5.84 -12.33
CA SER A 124 -23.52 6.24 -13.73
C SER A 124 -22.35 7.13 -14.14
N GLU A 125 -22.14 7.33 -15.44
CA GLU A 125 -21.08 8.22 -15.94
C GLU A 125 -21.15 9.60 -15.26
N GLY A 126 -20.02 10.00 -14.67
CA GLY A 126 -19.92 11.24 -13.87
C GLY A 126 -20.55 11.17 -12.47
N GLY A 127 -21.06 10.01 -12.04
CA GLY A 127 -21.63 9.82 -10.71
C GLY A 127 -20.54 9.60 -9.65
N THR A 128 -20.86 9.94 -8.39
CA THR A 128 -19.98 9.76 -7.23
C THR A 128 -20.69 8.90 -6.18
N ALA A 129 -20.03 7.83 -5.76
CA ALA A 129 -20.41 7.03 -4.60
C ALA A 129 -19.51 7.47 -3.42
N THR A 130 -20.10 7.88 -2.32
CA THR A 130 -19.36 8.40 -1.17
C THR A 130 -19.55 7.50 0.04
N VAL A 131 -18.44 7.25 0.74
CA VAL A 131 -18.44 6.64 2.07
C VAL A 131 -17.81 7.63 3.02
N GLU A 132 -18.51 7.93 4.09
CA GLU A 132 -18.01 8.81 5.15
C GLU A 132 -17.45 8.02 6.32
N SER A 133 -16.46 8.61 6.97
CA SER A 133 -15.85 8.12 8.20
C SER A 133 -15.58 9.31 9.14
N ASN A 134 -15.69 9.07 10.44
CA ASN A 134 -15.32 10.04 11.48
C ASN A 134 -13.87 9.85 11.96
N LEU A 135 -12.99 9.34 11.10
CA LEU A 135 -11.57 9.21 11.44
C LEU A 135 -10.92 10.57 11.62
N VAL A 136 -10.17 10.71 12.70
CA VAL A 136 -9.43 11.94 12.99
C VAL A 136 -7.96 11.72 12.64
N ILE A 137 -7.46 12.51 11.68
CA ILE A 137 -6.04 12.52 11.34
C ILE A 137 -5.31 13.36 12.37
N PRO A 138 -4.31 12.81 13.11
CA PRO A 138 -3.56 13.56 14.10
C PRO A 138 -2.82 14.74 13.47
N SER A 139 -2.67 15.82 14.24
CA SER A 139 -1.94 16.98 13.77
C SER A 139 -0.45 16.67 13.58
N GLY A 140 0.14 17.20 12.51
CA GLY A 140 1.55 17.01 12.19
C GLY A 140 1.85 15.84 11.25
N GLU A 141 0.87 14.98 10.98
CA GLU A 141 1.01 13.94 9.98
C GLU A 141 1.04 14.56 8.57
N ARG A 142 1.88 13.97 7.71
CA ARG A 142 2.10 14.48 6.36
C ARG A 142 1.59 13.54 5.28
N TYR A 143 1.36 12.30 5.65
CA TYR A 143 0.97 11.24 4.72
C TYR A 143 -0.18 10.44 5.33
N LEU A 144 -1.17 10.17 4.52
CA LEU A 144 -2.24 9.22 4.80
C LEU A 144 -2.02 8.03 3.87
N GLY A 145 -1.83 6.84 4.43
CA GLY A 145 -1.68 5.60 3.67
C GLY A 145 -2.93 4.73 3.80
N LEU A 146 -3.34 4.13 2.70
CA LEU A 146 -4.47 3.22 2.64
C LEU A 146 -4.14 2.03 1.75
N TRP A 147 -4.52 0.80 2.17
CA TRP A 147 -4.52 -0.34 1.28
C TRP A 147 -5.86 -0.44 0.56
N VAL A 148 -5.82 -0.51 -0.76
CA VAL A 148 -6.99 -0.56 -1.63
C VAL A 148 -6.92 -1.80 -2.50
N TYR A 149 -8.01 -2.57 -2.55
CA TYR A 149 -8.21 -3.62 -3.55
C TYR A 149 -8.94 -3.02 -4.74
N GLY A 150 -8.26 -2.92 -5.87
CA GLY A 150 -8.84 -2.38 -7.10
C GLY A 150 -9.77 -3.38 -7.77
N ASP A 151 -10.83 -2.88 -8.39
CA ASP A 151 -11.85 -3.68 -9.10
C ASP A 151 -11.63 -3.74 -10.62
N GLY A 152 -10.55 -3.14 -11.13
CA GLY A 152 -10.23 -3.07 -12.55
C GLY A 152 -11.08 -2.07 -13.34
N SER A 153 -11.82 -1.19 -12.66
CA SER A 153 -12.66 -0.19 -13.32
C SER A 153 -11.89 1.07 -13.73
N VAL A 154 -12.52 1.89 -14.54
CA VAL A 154 -11.97 3.22 -14.93
C VAL A 154 -12.23 4.31 -13.88
N ASN A 155 -12.79 3.94 -12.73
CA ASN A 155 -13.12 4.88 -11.67
C ASN A 155 -11.86 5.33 -10.91
N ALA A 156 -11.98 6.42 -10.17
CA ALA A 156 -10.93 6.92 -9.29
C ALA A 156 -11.42 6.94 -7.84
N LEU A 157 -10.52 6.61 -6.93
CA LEU A 157 -10.72 6.78 -5.50
C LEU A 157 -10.19 8.16 -5.09
N THR A 158 -11.07 8.95 -4.50
CA THR A 158 -10.76 10.29 -3.98
C THR A 158 -11.07 10.34 -2.49
N ALA A 159 -10.20 10.93 -1.70
CA ALA A 159 -10.47 11.25 -0.31
C ALA A 159 -10.80 12.73 -0.17
N THR A 160 -11.87 13.04 0.55
CA THR A 160 -12.18 14.41 0.99
C THR A 160 -11.79 14.54 2.45
N VAL A 161 -10.86 15.43 2.75
CA VAL A 161 -10.42 15.72 4.11
C VAL A 161 -10.96 17.08 4.54
N THR A 162 -11.61 17.13 5.70
CA THR A 162 -12.15 18.35 6.28
C THR A 162 -11.26 18.80 7.42
N ASP A 163 -10.80 20.06 7.40
CA ASP A 163 -9.99 20.64 8.45
C ASP A 163 -10.84 21.10 9.66
N THR A 164 -10.17 21.55 10.70
CA THR A 164 -10.83 22.04 11.93
C THR A 164 -11.66 23.32 11.73
N SER A 165 -11.49 24.02 10.62
CA SER A 165 -12.33 25.19 10.25
C SER A 165 -13.57 24.80 9.46
N GLY A 166 -13.68 23.54 9.06
CA GLY A 166 -14.75 23.02 8.21
C GLY A 166 -14.45 23.14 6.71
N ALA A 167 -13.24 23.56 6.32
CA ALA A 167 -12.85 23.59 4.92
C ALA A 167 -12.50 22.18 4.42
N ALA A 168 -13.12 21.76 3.32
CA ALA A 168 -12.92 20.48 2.69
C ALA A 168 -11.92 20.56 1.52
N SER A 169 -11.11 19.54 1.38
CA SER A 169 -10.15 19.40 0.29
C SER A 169 -10.19 17.98 -0.28
N ASP A 170 -10.26 17.88 -1.60
CA ASP A 170 -10.27 16.60 -2.32
C ASP A 170 -8.86 16.22 -2.76
N ILE A 171 -8.52 14.96 -2.53
CA ILE A 171 -7.23 14.36 -2.87
C ILE A 171 -7.51 13.11 -3.69
N VAL A 172 -7.09 13.06 -4.95
CA VAL A 172 -7.16 11.84 -5.75
C VAL A 172 -6.09 10.87 -5.25
N LEU A 173 -6.51 9.76 -4.68
CA LEU A 173 -5.61 8.75 -4.13
C LEU A 173 -5.07 7.83 -5.23
N THR A 174 -5.95 7.28 -6.07
CA THR A 174 -5.55 6.36 -7.15
C THR A 174 -6.70 6.15 -8.14
N GLY A 175 -6.38 5.75 -9.39
CA GLY A 175 -7.32 5.06 -10.26
C GLY A 175 -7.58 3.63 -9.76
N LEU A 176 -8.73 3.06 -10.07
CA LEU A 176 -9.11 1.68 -9.72
C LEU A 176 -8.90 0.69 -10.88
N ASP A 177 -8.13 1.08 -11.90
CA ASP A 177 -7.83 0.33 -13.13
C ASP A 177 -6.88 -0.87 -12.94
N PHE A 178 -6.70 -1.31 -11.72
CA PHE A 178 -5.93 -2.48 -11.33
C PHE A 178 -6.81 -3.49 -10.58
N THR A 179 -6.37 -4.75 -10.54
CA THR A 179 -6.98 -5.80 -9.73
C THR A 179 -5.97 -6.27 -8.68
N GLY A 180 -6.41 -6.41 -7.43
CA GLY A 180 -5.56 -6.80 -6.31
C GLY A 180 -5.25 -5.64 -5.37
N TRP A 181 -4.40 -5.90 -4.36
CA TRP A 181 -4.06 -4.95 -3.34
C TRP A 181 -2.96 -3.98 -3.77
N LYS A 182 -3.18 -2.70 -3.52
CA LYS A 182 -2.21 -1.62 -3.75
C LYS A 182 -2.21 -0.68 -2.55
N GLN A 183 -1.02 -0.33 -2.09
CA GLN A 183 -0.87 0.75 -1.12
C GLN A 183 -0.92 2.09 -1.85
N VAL A 184 -1.73 3.01 -1.36
CA VAL A 184 -1.84 4.38 -1.84
C VAL A 184 -1.50 5.34 -0.71
N THR A 185 -0.77 6.42 -1.02
CA THR A 185 -0.30 7.43 -0.06
C THR A 185 -0.36 8.80 -0.65
#